data_1c444946fce41cf4cd0e44a1844327b7
#
_entry.id   1c444946fce41cf4cd0e44a1844327b7
#
_cell.length_a   1.000
_cell.length_b   1.000
_cell.length_c   1.000
_cell.angle_alpha   90.00
_cell.angle_beta   90.00
_cell.angle_gamma   90.00
#
_symmetry.space_group_name_H-M   'P 1'
#
loop_
_entity.id
_entity.type
_entity.pdbx_description
1 polymer ?
#
loop_
_entity_poly.entity_id
_entity_poly.type
_entity_poly.pdbx_seq_one_letter_code
_entity_poly.pdbx_strand_id
1 'polypeptide(L)'
;YAFLDDPLAITGQYVIPLRITATSADSILSGVPFVANPSKTNPADWDPNSEPKDFVLFGIKYINPYHGNYLHRGIDIGINATGDTVSRDVYHQPYVVDDQLWSLTTTGRATVITDGTGSQTTAGTKMILKVSDDGSVAVTPVAGATFQASGVGKYIKGGDAWGGVPQNAFFLNYIYKSGSITHVYSDT
;
A
#
# COMPACT_ATOMS: atom_id res chain seq x y z
N TYR A 1 6.85 -18.87 4.06
CA TYR A 1 5.47 -18.39 3.79
C TYR A 1 4.82 -17.76 5.02
N ALA A 2 4.99 -18.33 6.22
CA ALA A 2 4.46 -17.75 7.47
C ALA A 2 4.94 -16.32 7.72
N PHE A 3 6.18 -16.00 7.36
CA PHE A 3 6.73 -14.66 7.46
C PHE A 3 5.99 -13.61 6.62
N LEU A 4 5.50 -13.99 5.43
CA LEU A 4 4.83 -13.05 4.50
C LEU A 4 3.41 -12.67 4.96
N ASP A 5 2.81 -13.48 5.84
CA ASP A 5 1.50 -13.22 6.43
C ASP A 5 1.60 -12.57 7.82
N ASP A 6 2.83 -12.34 8.31
CA ASP A 6 3.05 -11.69 9.60
C ASP A 6 2.87 -10.16 9.47
N PRO A 7 1.99 -9.55 10.28
CA PRO A 7 1.79 -8.11 10.30
C PRO A 7 3.08 -7.30 10.49
N LEU A 8 4.04 -7.81 11.26
CA LEU A 8 5.32 -7.15 11.51
C LEU A 8 6.18 -7.05 10.24
N ALA A 9 6.13 -8.06 9.37
CA ALA A 9 6.83 -8.03 8.08
C ALA A 9 6.24 -6.95 7.14
N ILE A 10 4.91 -6.81 7.15
CA ILE A 10 4.19 -5.82 6.33
C ILE A 10 4.44 -4.41 6.84
N THR A 11 4.45 -4.20 8.15
CA THR A 11 4.67 -2.89 8.78
C THR A 11 6.14 -2.45 8.77
N GLY A 12 7.07 -3.33 8.37
CA GLY A 12 8.50 -3.03 8.32
C GLY A 12 9.18 -3.02 9.69
N GLN A 13 8.63 -3.75 10.66
CA GLN A 13 9.16 -3.81 12.03
C GLN A 13 10.16 -4.96 12.26
N TYR A 14 10.40 -5.81 11.24
CA TYR A 14 11.46 -6.81 11.32
C TYR A 14 12.82 -6.20 11.10
N VAL A 15 13.71 -6.39 12.08
CA VAL A 15 15.10 -5.96 12.01
C VAL A 15 15.99 -7.15 12.34
N ILE A 16 16.95 -7.45 11.46
CA ILE A 16 18.00 -8.44 11.70
C ILE A 16 19.27 -7.69 12.10
N PRO A 17 19.70 -7.75 13.38
CA PRO A 17 20.96 -7.21 13.78
C PRO A 17 22.09 -8.19 13.40
N LEU A 18 23.10 -7.72 12.70
CA LEU A 18 24.34 -8.46 12.44
C LEU A 18 25.49 -7.75 13.15
N ARG A 19 26.37 -8.54 13.77
CA ARG A 19 27.57 -8.05 14.45
C ARG A 19 28.81 -8.73 13.90
N ILE A 20 29.87 -7.97 13.71
CA ILE A 20 31.18 -8.49 13.39
C ILE A 20 31.77 -9.07 14.67
N THR A 21 32.02 -10.38 14.68
CA THR A 21 32.61 -11.08 15.87
C THR A 21 34.08 -11.43 15.69
N ALA A 22 34.56 -11.50 14.43
CA ALA A 22 35.95 -11.71 14.09
C ALA A 22 36.30 -11.04 12.77
N THR A 23 37.56 -10.68 12.58
CA THR A 23 38.08 -10.09 11.35
C THR A 23 39.54 -10.48 11.15
N SER A 24 39.99 -10.45 9.90
CA SER A 24 41.44 -10.56 9.59
C SER A 24 42.16 -9.19 9.64
N ALA A 25 41.43 -8.10 9.85
CA ALA A 25 42.00 -6.77 10.05
C ALA A 25 42.54 -6.61 11.51
N ASP A 26 43.30 -5.54 11.77
CA ASP A 26 43.99 -5.31 13.04
C ASP A 26 43.03 -5.17 14.23
N SER A 27 41.82 -4.66 14.02
CA SER A 27 40.86 -4.45 15.12
C SER A 27 39.42 -4.36 14.64
N ILE A 28 38.48 -4.57 15.57
CA ILE A 28 37.05 -4.29 15.41
C ILE A 28 36.73 -3.01 16.20
N LEU A 29 36.12 -2.03 15.51
CA LEU A 29 35.77 -0.75 16.14
C LEU A 29 34.46 -0.92 16.92
N SER A 30 34.57 -1.36 18.16
CA SER A 30 33.42 -1.69 19.03
C SER A 30 32.80 -0.49 19.75
N GLY A 31 33.41 0.70 19.61
CA GLY A 31 32.98 1.94 20.24
C GLY A 31 33.52 2.13 21.68
N VAL A 32 33.42 3.37 22.17
CA VAL A 32 33.73 3.73 23.55
C VAL A 32 32.44 4.10 24.26
N PRO A 33 31.96 3.29 25.23
CA PRO A 33 30.71 3.57 25.91
C PRO A 33 30.84 4.63 27.01
N PHE A 34 29.80 5.45 27.18
CA PHE A 34 29.66 6.34 28.34
C PHE A 34 28.91 5.70 29.51
N VAL A 35 28.19 4.57 29.27
CA VAL A 35 27.38 3.88 30.27
C VAL A 35 27.83 2.44 30.44
N ALA A 36 27.53 1.84 31.59
CA ALA A 36 28.01 0.49 31.94
C ALA A 36 27.36 -0.62 31.03
N ASN A 37 26.16 -0.42 30.57
CA ASN A 37 25.44 -1.37 29.69
C ASN A 37 24.89 -0.63 28.45
N PRO A 38 25.75 -0.32 27.47
CA PRO A 38 25.41 0.49 26.33
C PRO A 38 24.53 -0.31 25.34
N SER A 39 23.48 0.33 24.83
CA SER A 39 22.75 -0.18 23.69
C SER A 39 23.44 0.22 22.39
N LYS A 40 23.73 -0.73 21.50
CA LYS A 40 24.33 -0.45 20.18
C LYS A 40 23.47 0.49 19.32
N THR A 41 22.16 0.54 19.58
CA THR A 41 21.19 1.34 18.81
C THR A 41 20.86 2.69 19.43
N ASN A 42 21.41 3.00 20.60
CA ASN A 42 21.24 4.30 21.27
C ASN A 42 22.53 5.12 21.14
N PRO A 43 22.62 6.13 20.26
CA PRO A 43 23.81 6.95 20.10
C PRO A 43 24.26 7.66 21.38
N ALA A 44 23.33 7.99 22.30
CA ALA A 44 23.64 8.68 23.54
C ALA A 44 24.47 7.83 24.55
N ASP A 45 24.53 6.52 24.36
CA ASP A 45 25.30 5.61 25.19
C ASP A 45 26.78 5.57 24.82
N TRP A 46 27.19 6.26 23.73
CA TRP A 46 28.51 6.14 23.11
C TRP A 46 29.20 7.50 22.95
N ASP A 47 30.52 7.50 22.97
CA ASP A 47 31.30 8.67 22.58
C ASP A 47 31.05 9.01 21.11
N PRO A 48 30.60 10.23 20.79
CA PRO A 48 30.24 10.62 19.40
C PRO A 48 31.44 10.61 18.45
N ASN A 49 32.69 10.61 18.96
CA ASN A 49 33.90 10.45 18.16
C ASN A 49 34.35 8.99 18.03
N SER A 50 33.73 8.09 18.77
CA SER A 50 34.12 6.68 18.87
C SER A 50 32.88 5.78 18.97
N GLU A 51 31.88 6.02 18.14
CA GLU A 51 30.69 5.18 18.02
C GLU A 51 31.04 3.77 17.50
N PRO A 52 30.23 2.73 17.87
CA PRO A 52 30.47 1.38 17.37
C PRO A 52 30.26 1.29 15.89
N LYS A 53 31.17 0.63 15.17
CA LYS A 53 31.09 0.34 13.72
C LYS A 53 31.07 -1.17 13.44
N ASP A 54 30.88 -1.98 14.49
CA ASP A 54 30.95 -3.44 14.46
C ASP A 54 29.59 -4.11 14.23
N PHE A 55 28.55 -3.36 13.90
CA PHE A 55 27.21 -3.90 13.64
C PHE A 55 26.48 -3.20 12.50
N VAL A 56 25.48 -3.87 11.97
CA VAL A 56 24.51 -3.33 11.00
C VAL A 56 23.11 -3.86 11.30
N LEU A 57 22.12 -3.03 11.09
CA LEU A 57 20.70 -3.40 11.22
C LEU A 57 20.08 -3.50 9.83
N PHE A 58 19.58 -4.67 9.47
CA PHE A 58 18.81 -4.87 8.25
C PHE A 58 17.32 -4.80 8.56
N GLY A 59 16.66 -3.72 8.14
CA GLY A 59 15.21 -3.62 8.16
C GLY A 59 14.62 -4.41 6.99
N ILE A 60 13.66 -5.30 7.28
CA ILE A 60 12.95 -6.09 6.27
C ILE A 60 11.49 -5.67 6.25
N LYS A 61 10.98 -5.33 5.05
CA LYS A 61 9.58 -5.06 4.80
C LYS A 61 9.11 -5.88 3.60
N TYR A 62 7.98 -6.57 3.76
CA TYR A 62 7.32 -7.23 2.64
C TYR A 62 6.45 -6.24 1.88
N ILE A 63 6.59 -6.24 0.56
CA ILE A 63 5.77 -5.47 -0.38
C ILE A 63 5.26 -6.45 -1.42
N ASN A 64 3.93 -6.56 -1.59
CA ASN A 64 3.33 -7.43 -2.58
C ASN A 64 3.40 -6.84 -4.00
N PRO A 65 3.16 -7.63 -5.07
CA PRO A 65 3.26 -7.17 -6.45
C PRO A 65 2.25 -6.08 -6.86
N TYR A 66 1.25 -5.82 -6.03
CA TYR A 66 0.17 -4.86 -6.29
C TYR A 66 0.41 -3.51 -5.62
N HIS A 67 1.44 -3.41 -4.78
CA HIS A 67 1.85 -2.17 -4.12
C HIS A 67 2.44 -1.21 -5.13
N GLY A 68 2.02 0.05 -5.10
CA GLY A 68 2.57 1.07 -5.97
C GLY A 68 1.64 2.26 -6.16
N ASN A 69 2.05 3.16 -7.03
CA ASN A 69 1.26 4.30 -7.44
C ASN A 69 0.61 3.99 -8.80
N TYR A 70 -0.68 4.26 -8.89
CA TYR A 70 -1.50 4.02 -10.07
C TYR A 70 -2.17 5.31 -10.51
N LEU A 71 -2.25 5.53 -11.80
CA LEU A 71 -3.12 6.57 -12.37
C LEU A 71 -4.55 6.05 -12.29
N HIS A 72 -5.42 6.82 -11.68
CA HIS A 72 -6.79 6.43 -11.37
C HIS A 72 -7.79 7.26 -12.15
N ARG A 73 -8.70 6.59 -12.82
CA ARG A 73 -9.82 7.17 -13.56
C ARG A 73 -11.05 6.32 -13.42
N GLY A 74 -12.22 6.91 -13.63
CA GLY A 74 -13.45 6.15 -13.56
C GLY A 74 -14.70 6.98 -13.74
N ILE A 75 -15.81 6.34 -13.41
CA ILE A 75 -17.14 6.91 -13.48
C ILE A 75 -17.94 6.51 -12.25
N ASP A 76 -18.67 7.47 -11.68
CA ASP A 76 -19.71 7.26 -10.66
C ASP A 76 -21.08 7.56 -11.25
N ILE A 77 -22.00 6.61 -11.13
CA ILE A 77 -23.40 6.75 -11.52
C ILE A 77 -24.28 6.60 -10.29
N GLY A 78 -24.93 7.69 -9.88
CA GLY A 78 -25.93 7.67 -8.80
C GLY A 78 -27.30 7.23 -9.32
N ILE A 79 -27.87 6.19 -8.70
CA ILE A 79 -29.16 5.59 -9.03
C ILE A 79 -30.07 5.73 -7.82
N ASN A 80 -31.29 6.26 -8.01
CA ASN A 80 -32.30 6.39 -6.96
C ASN A 80 -33.04 5.06 -6.70
N ALA A 81 -33.96 5.05 -5.74
CA ALA A 81 -34.72 3.87 -5.36
C ALA A 81 -35.69 3.37 -6.48
N THR A 82 -36.02 4.21 -7.44
CA THR A 82 -36.86 3.85 -8.61
C THR A 82 -36.05 3.33 -9.78
N GLY A 83 -34.70 3.35 -9.68
CA GLY A 83 -33.80 2.85 -10.72
C GLY A 83 -33.39 3.92 -11.73
N ASP A 84 -33.77 5.19 -11.50
CA ASP A 84 -33.40 6.29 -12.40
C ASP A 84 -31.98 6.80 -12.06
N THR A 85 -31.24 7.15 -13.10
CA THR A 85 -29.94 7.84 -12.93
C THR A 85 -30.18 9.28 -12.49
N VAL A 86 -29.69 9.66 -11.30
CA VAL A 86 -29.83 10.99 -10.71
C VAL A 86 -28.53 11.80 -10.74
N SER A 87 -27.40 11.14 -10.89
CA SER A 87 -26.08 11.79 -11.05
C SER A 87 -25.16 10.94 -11.91
N ARG A 88 -24.20 11.62 -12.55
CA ARG A 88 -23.12 11.01 -13.28
C ARG A 88 -21.87 11.89 -13.14
N ASP A 89 -20.85 11.37 -12.51
CA ASP A 89 -19.54 12.01 -12.37
C ASP A 89 -18.49 11.19 -13.09
N VAL A 90 -17.68 11.85 -13.92
CA VAL A 90 -16.61 11.21 -14.69
C VAL A 90 -15.30 11.87 -14.25
N TYR A 91 -14.46 11.09 -13.58
CA TYR A 91 -13.19 11.56 -13.06
C TYR A 91 -12.03 11.00 -13.88
N HIS A 92 -11.72 11.69 -14.94
CA HIS A 92 -10.51 11.51 -15.72
C HIS A 92 -10.08 12.85 -16.35
N GLN A 93 -8.83 12.96 -16.69
CA GLN A 93 -8.31 14.11 -17.40
C GLN A 93 -8.17 13.80 -18.91
N PRO A 94 -8.05 14.83 -19.77
CA PRO A 94 -7.79 14.63 -21.19
C PRO A 94 -6.51 13.82 -21.48
N TYR A 95 -5.52 13.94 -20.62
CA TYR A 95 -4.29 13.18 -20.68
C TYR A 95 -4.15 12.28 -19.46
N VAL A 96 -3.82 11.01 -19.67
CA VAL A 96 -3.68 9.99 -18.60
C VAL A 96 -2.70 10.41 -17.52
N VAL A 97 -1.64 11.13 -17.88
CA VAL A 97 -0.61 11.63 -16.94
C VAL A 97 -1.17 12.62 -15.91
N ASP A 98 -2.28 13.28 -16.23
CA ASP A 98 -2.93 14.27 -15.36
C ASP A 98 -4.07 13.65 -14.51
N ASP A 99 -4.33 12.34 -14.67
CA ASP A 99 -5.31 11.63 -13.85
C ASP A 99 -4.89 11.59 -12.37
N GLN A 100 -5.86 11.32 -11.52
CA GLN A 100 -5.61 11.22 -10.09
C GLN A 100 -4.61 10.09 -9.78
N LEU A 101 -3.62 10.37 -8.95
CA LEU A 101 -2.67 9.37 -8.49
C LEU A 101 -3.19 8.70 -7.22
N TRP A 102 -3.31 7.37 -7.25
CA TRP A 102 -3.62 6.55 -6.10
C TRP A 102 -2.41 5.72 -5.66
N SER A 103 -2.16 5.69 -4.35
CA SER A 103 -1.21 4.77 -3.75
C SER A 103 -1.94 3.51 -3.25
N LEU A 104 -1.54 2.36 -3.75
CA LEU A 104 -1.98 1.07 -3.23
C LEU A 104 -0.93 0.56 -2.23
N THR A 105 -1.31 0.47 -0.95
CA THR A 105 -0.39 0.07 0.13
C THR A 105 -0.62 -1.38 0.53
N THR A 106 0.46 -2.18 0.56
CA THR A 106 0.42 -3.58 1.00
C THR A 106 -0.09 -3.71 2.44
N THR A 107 -1.08 -4.58 2.66
CA THR A 107 -1.61 -4.95 3.97
C THR A 107 -1.69 -6.45 4.19
N GLY A 108 -1.30 -7.23 3.17
CA GLY A 108 -1.25 -8.68 3.21
C GLY A 108 -0.56 -9.24 1.98
N ARG A 109 -0.42 -10.56 1.91
CA ARG A 109 0.28 -11.25 0.81
C ARG A 109 -0.28 -10.91 -0.57
N ALA A 110 -1.60 -10.81 -0.68
CA ALA A 110 -2.31 -10.48 -1.92
C ALA A 110 -3.35 -9.38 -1.69
N THR A 111 -3.12 -8.51 -0.72
CA THR A 111 -4.07 -7.49 -0.28
C THR A 111 -3.39 -6.13 -0.23
N VAL A 112 -4.08 -5.13 -0.78
CA VAL A 112 -3.68 -3.72 -0.70
C VAL A 112 -4.84 -2.87 -0.21
N ILE A 113 -4.52 -1.72 0.39
CA ILE A 113 -5.48 -0.64 0.71
C ILE A 113 -5.30 0.47 -0.33
N THR A 114 -6.43 1.01 -0.82
CA THR A 114 -6.49 2.18 -1.70
C THR A 114 -6.39 3.48 -0.91
N ASP A 115 -6.14 4.59 -1.60
CA ASP A 115 -6.23 5.93 -0.99
C ASP A 115 -7.67 6.40 -0.80
N GLY A 116 -8.62 5.84 -1.54
CA GLY A 116 -10.00 6.30 -1.51
C GLY A 116 -11.00 5.39 -2.20
N THR A 117 -12.15 5.95 -2.53
CA THR A 117 -13.28 5.36 -3.28
C THR A 117 -13.72 6.37 -4.33
N GLY A 118 -13.75 5.99 -5.61
CA GLY A 118 -14.03 6.91 -6.72
C GLY A 118 -13.11 8.13 -6.66
N SER A 119 -13.62 9.32 -6.87
CA SER A 119 -12.85 10.57 -6.77
C SER A 119 -12.51 10.99 -5.34
N GLN A 120 -12.99 10.27 -4.30
CA GLN A 120 -12.83 10.63 -2.89
C GLN A 120 -11.59 9.99 -2.28
N THR A 121 -10.69 10.80 -1.70
CA THR A 121 -9.39 10.36 -1.13
C THR A 121 -9.25 10.66 0.37
N THR A 122 -10.33 10.64 1.13
CA THR A 122 -10.27 10.82 2.58
C THR A 122 -10.03 9.49 3.31
N ALA A 123 -9.56 9.55 4.55
CA ALA A 123 -9.26 8.34 5.33
C ALA A 123 -10.48 7.39 5.48
N GLY A 124 -11.69 7.95 5.56
CA GLY A 124 -12.93 7.18 5.69
C GLY A 124 -13.44 6.54 4.40
N THR A 125 -12.78 6.80 3.25
CA THR A 125 -13.23 6.29 1.94
C THR A 125 -12.32 5.19 1.39
N LYS A 126 -11.35 4.71 2.16
CA LYS A 126 -10.41 3.68 1.72
C LYS A 126 -11.07 2.33 1.54
N MET A 127 -10.59 1.58 0.55
CA MET A 127 -11.05 0.22 0.24
C MET A 127 -9.90 -0.78 0.37
N ILE A 128 -10.25 -2.02 0.63
CA ILE A 128 -9.36 -3.18 0.56
C ILE A 128 -9.58 -3.87 -0.78
N LEU A 129 -8.50 -4.06 -1.53
CA LEU A 129 -8.46 -4.90 -2.73
C LEU A 129 -7.74 -6.20 -2.40
N LYS A 130 -8.45 -7.32 -2.47
CA LYS A 130 -7.84 -8.66 -2.31
C LYS A 130 -7.80 -9.33 -3.68
N VAL A 131 -6.61 -9.65 -4.14
CA VAL A 131 -6.36 -10.26 -5.45
C VAL A 131 -6.19 -11.77 -5.29
N SER A 132 -6.93 -12.54 -6.09
CA SER A 132 -6.79 -14.01 -6.18
C SER A 132 -5.74 -14.40 -7.23
N ASP A 133 -5.31 -15.67 -7.23
CA ASP A 133 -4.27 -16.17 -8.13
C ASP A 133 -4.67 -16.08 -9.62
N ASP A 134 -5.96 -16.11 -9.92
CA ASP A 134 -6.51 -15.92 -11.29
C ASP A 134 -6.62 -14.43 -11.70
N GLY A 135 -6.19 -13.51 -10.83
CA GLY A 135 -6.30 -12.07 -11.01
C GLY A 135 -7.68 -11.48 -10.67
N SER A 136 -8.64 -12.26 -10.19
CA SER A 136 -9.91 -11.74 -9.69
C SER A 136 -9.67 -10.88 -8.45
N VAL A 137 -10.43 -9.78 -8.32
CA VAL A 137 -10.29 -8.82 -7.22
C VAL A 137 -11.60 -8.74 -6.45
N ALA A 138 -11.53 -8.91 -5.13
CA ALA A 138 -12.62 -8.56 -4.23
C ALA A 138 -12.38 -7.16 -3.67
N VAL A 139 -13.39 -6.30 -3.75
CA VAL A 139 -13.39 -4.94 -3.19
C VAL A 139 -14.24 -4.94 -1.93
N THR A 140 -13.64 -4.53 -0.81
CA THR A 140 -14.32 -4.45 0.50
C THR A 140 -13.93 -3.17 1.23
N PRO A 141 -14.80 -2.60 2.09
CA PRO A 141 -14.42 -1.43 2.87
C PRO A 141 -13.37 -1.78 3.95
N VAL A 142 -12.55 -0.81 4.35
CA VAL A 142 -11.75 -0.95 5.57
C VAL A 142 -12.65 -0.89 6.81
N ALA A 143 -12.19 -1.49 7.90
CA ALA A 143 -12.90 -1.39 9.17
C ALA A 143 -13.05 0.08 9.60
N GLY A 144 -14.27 0.49 9.93
CA GLY A 144 -14.57 1.86 10.32
C GLY A 144 -14.67 2.87 9.17
N ALA A 145 -14.63 2.42 7.91
CA ALA A 145 -14.86 3.30 6.77
C ALA A 145 -16.26 3.92 6.80
N THR A 146 -16.37 5.20 6.47
CA THR A 146 -17.65 5.90 6.29
C THR A 146 -18.33 5.48 4.98
N PHE A 147 -17.53 5.18 3.95
CA PHE A 147 -17.97 4.63 2.67
C PHE A 147 -17.83 3.11 2.70
N GLN A 148 -18.96 2.41 2.73
CA GLN A 148 -19.02 0.94 2.75
C GLN A 148 -19.03 0.37 1.33
N ALA A 149 -18.04 0.78 0.52
CA ALA A 149 -17.93 0.34 -0.87
C ALA A 149 -17.60 -1.16 -0.95
N SER A 150 -18.31 -1.89 -1.80
CA SER A 150 -18.06 -3.31 -2.04
C SER A 150 -18.31 -3.69 -3.49
N GLY A 151 -17.57 -4.66 -3.99
CA GLY A 151 -17.68 -5.11 -5.37
C GLY A 151 -16.60 -6.08 -5.79
N VAL A 152 -16.37 -6.12 -7.08
CA VAL A 152 -15.43 -7.04 -7.71
C VAL A 152 -14.59 -6.33 -8.76
N GLY A 153 -13.51 -6.96 -9.19
CA GLY A 153 -12.68 -6.46 -10.26
C GLY A 153 -11.76 -7.51 -10.85
N LYS A 154 -10.84 -7.04 -11.66
CA LYS A 154 -9.79 -7.84 -12.28
C LYS A 154 -8.47 -7.07 -12.27
N TYR A 155 -7.40 -7.73 -11.88
CA TYR A 155 -6.04 -7.26 -12.10
C TYR A 155 -5.46 -7.95 -13.33
N ILE A 156 -4.92 -7.18 -14.27
CA ILE A 156 -4.37 -7.68 -15.53
C ILE A 156 -2.97 -7.10 -15.72
N LYS A 157 -1.97 -7.97 -15.85
CA LYS A 157 -0.61 -7.56 -16.22
C LYS A 157 -0.61 -7.06 -17.66
N GLY A 158 -0.10 -5.85 -17.87
CA GLY A 158 -0.12 -5.20 -19.19
C GLY A 158 -1.54 -4.96 -19.71
N GLY A 159 -2.53 -4.83 -18.81
CA GLY A 159 -3.95 -4.70 -19.15
C GLY A 159 -4.34 -3.35 -19.74
N ASP A 160 -3.49 -2.35 -19.60
CA ASP A 160 -3.62 -1.04 -20.24
C ASP A 160 -2.25 -0.58 -20.77
N ALA A 161 -2.20 0.56 -21.44
CA ALA A 161 -0.96 1.09 -22.00
C ALA A 161 -0.84 2.60 -21.75
N TRP A 162 0.36 3.03 -21.36
CA TRP A 162 0.70 4.43 -21.23
C TRP A 162 2.01 4.72 -21.98
N GLY A 163 1.98 5.75 -22.85
CA GLY A 163 3.13 6.10 -23.70
C GLY A 163 3.57 4.94 -24.61
N GLY A 164 2.65 4.07 -25.03
CA GLY A 164 2.93 2.89 -25.83
C GLY A 164 3.57 1.72 -25.06
N VAL A 165 3.71 1.82 -23.74
CA VAL A 165 4.26 0.79 -22.87
C VAL A 165 3.13 0.11 -22.09
N PRO A 166 3.01 -1.24 -22.15
CA PRO A 166 2.02 -1.98 -21.36
C PRO A 166 2.20 -1.73 -19.86
N GLN A 167 1.11 -1.40 -19.18
CA GLN A 167 1.05 -1.15 -17.75
C GLN A 167 0.12 -2.17 -17.08
N ASN A 168 0.40 -2.49 -15.83
CA ASN A 168 -0.48 -3.31 -15.02
C ASN A 168 -1.70 -2.49 -14.62
N ALA A 169 -2.89 -3.06 -14.78
CA ALA A 169 -4.14 -2.35 -14.53
C ALA A 169 -5.08 -3.12 -13.60
N PHE A 170 -5.80 -2.39 -12.78
CA PHE A 170 -6.99 -2.84 -12.07
C PHE A 170 -8.22 -2.33 -12.82
N PHE A 171 -9.20 -3.21 -13.04
CA PHE A 171 -10.54 -2.87 -13.53
C PHE A 171 -11.51 -3.20 -12.41
N LEU A 172 -12.11 -2.20 -11.78
CA LEU A 172 -12.93 -2.36 -10.59
C LEU A 172 -14.36 -1.94 -10.86
N ASN A 173 -15.33 -2.74 -10.40
CA ASN A 173 -16.74 -2.40 -10.39
C ASN A 173 -17.26 -2.60 -8.96
N TYR A 174 -17.73 -1.53 -8.35
CA TYR A 174 -18.19 -1.57 -6.97
C TYR A 174 -19.33 -0.59 -6.73
N ILE A 175 -20.04 -0.79 -5.65
CA ILE A 175 -21.18 0.04 -5.26
C ILE A 175 -20.97 0.61 -3.86
N TYR A 176 -21.54 1.78 -3.62
CA TYR A 176 -21.71 2.40 -2.32
C TYR A 176 -23.11 2.96 -2.19
N LYS A 177 -23.75 2.80 -1.02
CA LYS A 177 -25.07 3.36 -0.74
C LYS A 177 -24.97 4.58 0.15
N SER A 178 -25.55 5.69 -0.31
CA SER A 178 -25.68 6.94 0.43
C SER A 178 -27.16 7.31 0.55
N GLY A 179 -27.77 7.02 1.70
CA GLY A 179 -29.21 7.19 1.87
C GLY A 179 -30.02 6.34 0.89
N SER A 180 -30.85 6.98 0.06
CA SER A 180 -31.66 6.32 -0.97
C SER A 180 -30.95 6.20 -2.32
N ILE A 181 -29.72 6.71 -2.46
CA ILE A 181 -28.96 6.67 -3.70
C ILE A 181 -27.94 5.53 -3.62
N THR A 182 -27.90 4.71 -4.68
CA THR A 182 -26.84 3.73 -4.91
C THR A 182 -25.88 4.31 -5.93
N HIS A 183 -24.64 4.51 -5.53
CA HIS A 183 -23.54 4.87 -6.40
C HIS A 183 -22.92 3.60 -7.00
N VAL A 184 -22.77 3.58 -8.32
CA VAL A 184 -22.13 2.49 -9.07
C VAL A 184 -20.86 3.06 -9.70
N TYR A 185 -19.74 2.47 -9.31
CA TYR A 185 -18.42 2.88 -9.77
C TYR A 185 -17.86 1.89 -10.79
N SER A 186 -17.17 2.43 -11.78
CA SER A 186 -16.34 1.67 -12.71
C SER A 186 -15.00 2.38 -12.86
N ASP A 187 -13.96 1.81 -12.27
CA ASP A 187 -12.63 2.40 -12.14
C ASP A 187 -11.56 1.58 -12.87
N THR A 188 -10.54 2.30 -13.33
CA THR A 188 -9.30 1.73 -13.88
C THR A 188 -8.10 2.47 -13.31
#